data_95ddb95a367cabf7edcb2d56e176c172
#
_entry.id   95ddb95a367cabf7edcb2d56e176c172
#
_cell.length_a   1.000
_cell.length_b   1.000
_cell.length_c   1.000
_cell.angle_alpha   90.00
_cell.angle_beta   90.00
_cell.angle_gamma   90.00
#
_symmetry.space_group_name_H-M   'P 1'
#
loop_
_entity.id
_entity.type
_entity.pdbx_description
1 polymer ?
#
loop_
_entity_poly.entity_id
_entity_poly.type
_entity_poly.pdbx_seq_one_letter_code
_entity_poly.pdbx_strand_id
1 'polypeptide(L)'
;PEARPDDVIDEVLELFIDLGASDDQLECPFVYASAKAGVAVLDLSDEKQDMKPLFETILDYIPAPEGDPEAPTQMLISTIDYNEYVGRIGVGKVENGTIAVNQDMVLVNHHDPDKQQRVKIGKLYEFDGLNRVEVKEATIGSIVAVSGITDISIGDTLCSPENPEAIPFQKISEPTISMQFIVNDSPFAGQEGKFVTSRHLRDRLFRELNTDVSLRVEETENADSFKVSGRGELHLSVLIENMRREGYEFAVSKAEVLYHTDENGKKLEPMELAYIDVPDEFTGVVIEKLGQRKGELRNMTPSNGGYTRLEFLIPARGLIGYRGEFMTDTKGNGIINTSFEGYAPYKGDIQYRKQGSLIAFETGESVTYGLYSAQERGTLFIGAGEKVYSGMVIGENAKTDDIEVNVCKTKHL
;
A
#
# COMPACT_ATOMS: atom_id res chain seq x y z
N PRO A 1 11.64 25.16 23.32
CA PRO A 1 12.96 25.20 23.94
C PRO A 1 14.02 24.40 23.17
N GLU A 2 13.61 23.45 22.32
CA GLU A 2 14.48 22.54 21.54
C GLU A 2 14.49 22.87 20.04
N ALA A 3 13.89 23.98 19.63
CA ALA A 3 13.87 24.40 18.25
C ALA A 3 15.28 24.84 17.78
N ARG A 4 15.68 24.37 16.59
CA ARG A 4 16.96 24.67 15.95
C ARG A 4 16.71 25.25 14.55
N PRO A 5 16.13 26.47 14.46
CA PRO A 5 15.63 26.98 13.18
C PRO A 5 16.72 27.10 12.11
N ASP A 6 17.89 27.61 12.44
CA ASP A 6 18.98 27.80 11.46
C ASP A 6 19.55 26.44 11.00
N ASP A 7 19.80 25.53 11.93
CA ASP A 7 20.28 24.17 11.59
C ASP A 7 19.26 23.42 10.69
N VAL A 8 17.96 23.58 10.95
CA VAL A 8 16.89 22.92 10.16
C VAL A 8 16.83 23.47 8.74
N ILE A 9 17.03 24.77 8.55
CA ILE A 9 17.08 25.38 7.22
C ILE A 9 18.25 24.80 6.42
N ASP A 10 19.44 24.74 7.00
CA ASP A 10 20.62 24.17 6.37
C ASP A 10 20.41 22.69 6.02
N GLU A 11 19.89 21.88 6.95
CA GLU A 11 19.59 20.47 6.74
C GLU A 11 18.55 20.26 5.60
N VAL A 12 17.52 21.12 5.49
CA VAL A 12 16.51 21.06 4.43
C VAL A 12 17.11 21.45 3.07
N LEU A 13 17.92 22.50 3.01
CA LEU A 13 18.57 22.91 1.78
C LEU A 13 19.57 21.87 1.29
N GLU A 14 20.35 21.26 2.18
CA GLU A 14 21.24 20.14 1.84
C GLU A 14 20.45 18.97 1.25
N LEU A 15 19.31 18.59 1.88
CA LEU A 15 18.43 17.57 1.35
C LEU A 15 17.88 17.92 -0.04
N PHE A 16 17.48 19.15 -0.28
CA PHE A 16 17.01 19.60 -1.60
C PHE A 16 18.10 19.50 -2.67
N ILE A 17 19.33 19.85 -2.33
CA ILE A 17 20.50 19.71 -3.20
C ILE A 17 20.75 18.23 -3.53
N ASP A 18 20.74 17.37 -2.54
CA ASP A 18 20.90 15.91 -2.73
C ASP A 18 19.81 15.30 -3.61
N LEU A 19 18.61 15.84 -3.56
CA LEU A 19 17.47 15.44 -4.41
C LEU A 19 17.50 16.09 -5.81
N GLY A 20 18.49 16.94 -6.12
CA GLY A 20 18.65 17.58 -7.41
C GLY A 20 17.69 18.75 -7.64
N ALA A 21 17.32 19.48 -6.59
CA ALA A 21 16.49 20.67 -6.69
C ALA A 21 17.13 21.75 -7.58
N SER A 22 16.29 22.48 -8.32
CA SER A 22 16.71 23.65 -9.10
C SER A 22 16.99 24.86 -8.20
N ASP A 23 17.72 25.87 -8.74
CA ASP A 23 18.00 27.10 -8.00
C ASP A 23 16.71 27.79 -7.52
N ASP A 24 15.65 27.80 -8.35
CA ASP A 24 14.35 28.37 -8.01
C ASP A 24 13.67 27.63 -6.80
N GLN A 25 13.90 26.31 -6.70
CA GLN A 25 13.39 25.51 -5.56
C GLN A 25 14.20 25.73 -4.29
N LEU A 26 15.49 26.06 -4.41
CA LEU A 26 16.35 26.39 -3.27
C LEU A 26 16.10 27.80 -2.72
N GLU A 27 15.58 28.71 -3.54
CA GLU A 27 15.17 30.07 -3.13
C GLU A 27 13.77 30.13 -2.49
N CYS A 28 13.25 28.99 -1.96
CA CYS A 28 11.94 28.95 -1.32
C CYS A 28 11.90 29.79 -0.04
N PRO A 29 10.76 30.43 0.28
CA PRO A 29 10.63 31.22 1.51
C PRO A 29 10.53 30.33 2.75
N PHE A 30 11.09 30.79 3.86
CA PHE A 30 10.97 30.15 5.17
C PHE A 30 10.08 30.97 6.08
N VAL A 31 9.19 30.30 6.82
CA VAL A 31 8.30 30.92 7.81
C VAL A 31 8.44 30.19 9.14
N TYR A 32 8.69 30.93 10.19
CA TYR A 32 8.79 30.39 11.54
C TYR A 32 7.43 30.44 12.23
N ALA A 33 6.87 29.31 12.58
CA ALA A 33 5.53 29.21 13.12
C ALA A 33 5.42 28.32 14.35
N SER A 34 4.45 28.62 15.20
CA SER A 34 4.01 27.77 16.29
C SER A 34 2.50 27.60 16.23
N ALA A 35 2.04 26.47 15.68
CA ALA A 35 0.60 26.18 15.60
C ALA A 35 -0.08 26.18 16.98
N LYS A 36 0.61 25.66 18.01
CA LYS A 36 0.10 25.64 19.39
C LYS A 36 -0.11 27.04 19.96
N ALA A 37 0.76 28.00 19.62
CA ALA A 37 0.66 29.39 20.07
C ALA A 37 -0.19 30.25 19.11
N GLY A 38 -0.53 29.75 17.91
CA GLY A 38 -1.29 30.49 16.91
C GLY A 38 -0.51 31.67 16.32
N VAL A 39 0.81 31.55 16.17
CA VAL A 39 1.67 32.64 15.69
C VAL A 39 2.62 32.21 14.59
N ALA A 40 2.92 33.11 13.65
CA ALA A 40 3.92 32.97 12.63
C ALA A 40 4.71 34.27 12.43
N VAL A 41 5.99 34.17 12.04
CA VAL A 41 6.85 35.29 11.72
C VAL A 41 7.77 34.95 10.55
N LEU A 42 8.21 35.94 9.81
CA LEU A 42 9.18 35.79 8.72
C LEU A 42 10.62 35.89 9.24
N ASP A 43 10.83 36.65 10.31
CA ASP A 43 12.09 36.77 11.03
C ASP A 43 11.86 36.46 12.51
N LEU A 44 12.80 35.74 13.14
CA LEU A 44 12.69 35.35 14.56
C LEU A 44 12.68 36.54 15.53
N SER A 45 13.18 37.69 15.08
CA SER A 45 13.15 38.97 15.82
C SER A 45 11.82 39.71 15.75
N ASP A 46 10.92 39.30 14.85
CA ASP A 46 9.62 39.96 14.68
C ASP A 46 8.69 39.71 15.87
N GLU A 47 7.75 40.62 16.08
CA GLU A 47 6.73 40.48 17.10
C GLU A 47 5.73 39.38 16.73
N LYS A 48 5.55 38.40 17.61
CA LYS A 48 4.68 37.21 17.41
C LYS A 48 3.23 37.58 17.76
N GLN A 49 2.42 37.91 16.76
CA GLN A 49 1.03 38.36 16.95
C GLN A 49 0.00 37.28 16.57
N ASP A 50 0.05 36.79 15.33
CA ASP A 50 -0.92 35.84 14.77
C ASP A 50 -0.31 34.97 13.65
N MET A 51 -1.13 34.21 12.91
CA MET A 51 -0.73 33.36 11.79
C MET A 51 -0.72 34.10 10.45
N LYS A 52 -1.02 35.39 10.41
CA LYS A 52 -1.14 36.15 9.17
C LYS A 52 0.11 36.10 8.28
N PRO A 53 1.35 36.20 8.80
CA PRO A 53 2.55 36.11 7.97
C PRO A 53 2.65 34.79 7.17
N LEU A 54 2.21 33.65 7.76
CA LEU A 54 2.15 32.38 7.06
C LEU A 54 1.11 32.41 5.92
N PHE A 55 -0.08 32.93 6.19
CA PHE A 55 -1.14 32.96 5.18
C PHE A 55 -0.81 33.93 4.03
N GLU A 56 -0.19 35.05 4.32
CA GLU A 56 0.28 35.99 3.30
C GLU A 56 1.38 35.37 2.44
N THR A 57 2.35 34.67 3.04
CA THR A 57 3.40 33.96 2.30
C THR A 57 2.80 32.89 1.37
N ILE A 58 1.78 32.15 1.83
CA ILE A 58 1.09 31.17 0.99
C ILE A 58 0.41 31.86 -0.21
N LEU A 59 -0.31 32.96 0.03
CA LEU A 59 -1.00 33.69 -1.03
C LEU A 59 -0.04 34.31 -2.05
N ASP A 60 1.11 34.77 -1.60
CA ASP A 60 2.11 35.44 -2.47
C ASP A 60 2.97 34.41 -3.24
N TYR A 61 3.29 33.27 -2.61
CA TYR A 61 4.24 32.30 -3.18
C TYR A 61 3.56 31.19 -3.97
N ILE A 62 2.39 30.73 -3.56
CA ILE A 62 1.67 29.67 -4.27
C ILE A 62 0.83 30.26 -5.39
N PRO A 63 1.11 29.93 -6.67
CA PRO A 63 0.33 30.46 -7.78
C PRO A 63 -1.12 29.98 -7.73
N ALA A 64 -2.02 30.80 -8.26
CA ALA A 64 -3.40 30.38 -8.51
C ALA A 64 -3.42 29.20 -9.51
N PRO A 65 -4.50 28.37 -9.50
CA PRO A 65 -4.64 27.31 -10.49
C PRO A 65 -4.53 27.85 -11.92
N GLU A 66 -3.69 27.21 -12.72
CA GLU A 66 -3.55 27.51 -14.15
C GLU A 66 -4.67 26.81 -14.90
N GLY A 67 -5.15 27.42 -15.99
CA GLY A 67 -6.20 26.90 -16.87
C GLY A 67 -7.08 28.01 -17.42
N ASP A 68 -7.91 27.66 -18.39
CA ASP A 68 -8.89 28.58 -19.01
C ASP A 68 -10.32 28.17 -18.62
N PRO A 69 -11.04 29.00 -17.84
CA PRO A 69 -12.42 28.69 -17.46
C PRO A 69 -13.41 28.64 -18.63
N GLU A 70 -13.08 29.25 -19.76
CA GLU A 70 -13.88 29.26 -20.99
C GLU A 70 -13.50 28.12 -21.96
N ALA A 71 -12.42 27.39 -21.68
CA ALA A 71 -12.00 26.25 -22.50
C ALA A 71 -12.97 25.07 -22.37
N PRO A 72 -12.92 24.10 -23.31
CA PRO A 72 -13.62 22.84 -23.15
C PRO A 72 -13.26 22.15 -21.84
N THR A 73 -14.27 21.67 -21.13
CA THR A 73 -14.08 21.08 -19.77
C THR A 73 -13.19 19.85 -19.83
N GLN A 74 -12.21 19.81 -18.92
CA GLN A 74 -11.37 18.64 -18.64
C GLN A 74 -11.21 18.44 -17.13
N MET A 75 -11.48 17.21 -16.66
CA MET A 75 -11.31 16.80 -15.27
C MET A 75 -10.67 15.42 -15.21
N LEU A 76 -9.47 15.33 -14.61
CA LEU A 76 -8.80 14.05 -14.38
C LEU A 76 -9.31 13.42 -13.09
N ILE A 77 -9.73 12.15 -13.16
CA ILE A 77 -10.14 11.37 -11.99
C ILE A 77 -8.89 10.81 -11.29
N SER A 78 -8.61 11.29 -10.10
CA SER A 78 -7.43 10.91 -9.31
C SER A 78 -7.73 9.90 -8.21
N THR A 79 -8.97 9.81 -7.75
CA THR A 79 -9.41 8.79 -6.79
C THR A 79 -10.86 8.40 -6.99
N ILE A 80 -11.23 7.23 -6.48
CA ILE A 80 -12.58 6.68 -6.54
C ILE A 80 -13.08 6.45 -5.12
N ASP A 81 -14.33 6.81 -4.89
CA ASP A 81 -15.08 6.44 -3.71
C ASP A 81 -16.36 5.68 -4.12
N TYR A 82 -17.03 5.11 -3.16
CA TYR A 82 -18.25 4.34 -3.39
C TYR A 82 -19.31 4.63 -2.35
N ASN A 83 -20.53 4.76 -2.82
CA ASN A 83 -21.70 4.89 -1.96
C ASN A 83 -22.81 3.95 -2.49
N GLU A 84 -23.46 3.20 -1.60
CA GLU A 84 -24.48 2.21 -1.97
C GLU A 84 -25.69 2.79 -2.72
N TYR A 85 -25.97 4.09 -2.51
CA TYR A 85 -27.12 4.76 -3.14
C TYR A 85 -26.81 5.38 -4.51
N VAL A 86 -25.58 5.86 -4.70
CA VAL A 86 -25.19 6.57 -5.94
C VAL A 86 -24.13 5.84 -6.76
N GLY A 87 -23.63 4.71 -6.26
CA GLY A 87 -22.60 3.93 -6.90
C GLY A 87 -21.21 4.53 -6.77
N ARG A 88 -20.38 4.35 -7.79
CA ARG A 88 -19.03 4.93 -7.84
C ARG A 88 -19.08 6.44 -7.94
N ILE A 89 -18.15 7.08 -7.24
CA ILE A 89 -17.95 8.52 -7.18
C ILE A 89 -16.51 8.79 -7.60
N GLY A 90 -16.32 9.47 -8.74
CA GLY A 90 -15.01 9.89 -9.19
C GLY A 90 -14.64 11.23 -8.55
N VAL A 91 -13.46 11.32 -7.98
CA VAL A 91 -12.92 12.57 -7.40
C VAL A 91 -11.73 13.02 -8.21
N GLY A 92 -11.67 14.30 -8.54
CA GLY A 92 -10.58 14.86 -9.31
C GLY A 92 -10.58 16.38 -9.31
N LYS A 93 -9.59 16.95 -9.95
CA LYS A 93 -9.42 18.39 -10.14
C LYS A 93 -9.95 18.79 -11.52
N VAL A 94 -10.66 19.88 -11.59
CA VAL A 94 -11.06 20.52 -12.86
C VAL A 94 -9.82 21.27 -13.38
N GLU A 95 -9.26 20.77 -14.49
CA GLU A 95 -8.04 21.36 -15.07
C GLU A 95 -8.37 22.47 -16.09
N ASN A 96 -9.47 22.34 -16.83
CA ASN A 96 -9.97 23.33 -17.77
C ASN A 96 -11.47 23.43 -17.74
N GLY A 97 -12.01 24.59 -18.08
CA GLY A 97 -13.42 24.83 -18.25
C GLY A 97 -14.24 24.81 -16.96
N THR A 98 -15.51 24.53 -17.12
CA THR A 98 -16.49 24.44 -16.01
C THR A 98 -17.27 23.14 -16.14
N ILE A 99 -17.43 22.42 -15.03
CA ILE A 99 -18.24 21.20 -14.94
C ILE A 99 -19.55 21.50 -14.22
N ALA A 100 -20.67 20.97 -14.73
CA ALA A 100 -21.98 21.22 -14.15
C ALA A 100 -22.83 19.94 -14.03
N VAL A 101 -23.80 19.97 -13.13
CA VAL A 101 -24.82 18.91 -12.99
C VAL A 101 -25.64 18.80 -14.28
N ASN A 102 -25.97 17.57 -14.69
CA ASN A 102 -26.66 17.23 -15.93
C ASN A 102 -25.92 17.55 -17.24
N GLN A 103 -24.65 17.93 -17.18
CA GLN A 103 -23.81 18.14 -18.34
C GLN A 103 -23.52 16.80 -19.04
N ASP A 104 -23.62 16.79 -20.37
CA ASP A 104 -23.19 15.68 -21.20
C ASP A 104 -21.68 15.75 -21.41
N MET A 105 -20.98 14.66 -21.11
CA MET A 105 -19.53 14.57 -21.16
C MET A 105 -19.11 13.30 -21.90
N VAL A 106 -17.82 13.21 -22.20
CA VAL A 106 -17.17 11.99 -22.70
C VAL A 106 -16.09 11.55 -21.73
N LEU A 107 -16.14 10.29 -21.34
CA LEU A 107 -15.13 9.64 -20.52
C LEU A 107 -14.08 9.03 -21.46
N VAL A 108 -12.82 9.44 -21.31
CA VAL A 108 -11.67 8.96 -22.09
C VAL A 108 -10.53 8.57 -21.14
N ASN A 109 -9.56 7.80 -21.65
CA ASN A 109 -8.41 7.40 -20.84
C ASN A 109 -7.12 7.46 -21.66
N HIS A 110 -6.06 8.03 -21.09
CA HIS A 110 -4.77 8.20 -21.77
C HIS A 110 -4.11 6.88 -22.19
N HIS A 111 -4.26 5.83 -21.35
CA HIS A 111 -3.67 4.50 -21.59
C HIS A 111 -4.60 3.53 -22.35
N ASP A 112 -5.84 3.94 -22.61
CA ASP A 112 -6.84 3.18 -23.38
C ASP A 112 -7.52 4.11 -24.39
N PRO A 113 -6.89 4.34 -25.57
CA PRO A 113 -7.42 5.25 -26.58
C PRO A 113 -8.78 4.85 -27.15
N ASP A 114 -9.15 3.55 -27.04
CA ASP A 114 -10.42 3.04 -27.52
C ASP A 114 -11.57 3.32 -26.53
N LYS A 115 -11.25 3.70 -25.30
CA LYS A 115 -12.22 4.07 -24.29
C LYS A 115 -12.80 5.45 -24.58
N GLN A 116 -13.97 5.50 -25.21
CA GLN A 116 -14.75 6.72 -25.42
C GLN A 116 -16.22 6.43 -25.07
N GLN A 117 -16.62 6.86 -23.88
CA GLN A 117 -17.96 6.61 -23.37
C GLN A 117 -18.68 7.95 -23.13
N ARG A 118 -19.87 8.12 -23.74
CA ARG A 118 -20.74 9.26 -23.41
C ARG A 118 -21.35 9.04 -22.04
N VAL A 119 -21.25 10.04 -21.20
CA VAL A 119 -21.72 10.02 -19.80
C VAL A 119 -22.43 11.31 -19.46
N LYS A 120 -23.22 11.28 -18.40
CA LYS A 120 -23.92 12.46 -17.89
C LYS A 120 -23.60 12.62 -16.41
N ILE A 121 -23.27 13.84 -15.99
CA ILE A 121 -23.01 14.15 -14.59
C ILE A 121 -24.32 14.09 -13.81
N GLY A 122 -24.44 13.13 -12.89
CA GLY A 122 -25.62 12.98 -12.04
C GLY A 122 -25.65 14.02 -10.93
N LYS A 123 -24.66 13.97 -10.05
CA LYS A 123 -24.46 14.93 -8.98
C LYS A 123 -23.01 15.38 -8.92
N LEU A 124 -22.83 16.61 -8.45
CA LEU A 124 -21.54 17.27 -8.30
C LEU A 124 -21.39 17.76 -6.87
N TYR A 125 -20.24 17.52 -6.26
CA TYR A 125 -19.95 17.92 -4.90
C TYR A 125 -18.59 18.63 -4.83
N GLU A 126 -18.50 19.66 -4.02
CA GLU A 126 -17.24 20.24 -3.54
C GLU A 126 -16.97 19.79 -2.09
N PHE A 127 -15.74 19.98 -1.63
CA PHE A 127 -15.32 19.62 -0.28
C PHE A 127 -15.27 20.88 0.62
N ASP A 128 -16.04 20.87 1.70
CA ASP A 128 -15.97 21.86 2.78
C ASP A 128 -15.46 21.15 4.04
N GLY A 129 -14.16 21.28 4.29
CA GLY A 129 -13.46 20.48 5.28
C GLY A 129 -13.56 18.98 4.97
N LEU A 130 -14.20 18.21 5.85
CA LEU A 130 -14.44 16.77 5.66
C LEU A 130 -15.79 16.44 5.02
N ASN A 131 -16.64 17.47 4.80
CA ASN A 131 -17.98 17.27 4.27
C ASN A 131 -18.02 17.46 2.75
N ARG A 132 -18.92 16.75 2.10
CA ARG A 132 -19.29 16.97 0.69
C ARG A 132 -20.51 17.85 0.62
N VAL A 133 -20.38 18.96 -0.10
CA VAL A 133 -21.46 19.92 -0.33
C VAL A 133 -21.90 19.82 -1.79
N GLU A 134 -23.17 19.55 -2.04
CA GLU A 134 -23.71 19.47 -3.40
C GLU A 134 -23.71 20.88 -4.03
N VAL A 135 -23.10 20.99 -5.21
CA VAL A 135 -23.01 22.22 -6.00
C VAL A 135 -23.60 22.02 -7.39
N LYS A 136 -23.99 23.10 -8.05
CA LYS A 136 -24.54 23.05 -9.40
C LYS A 136 -23.46 23.04 -10.47
N GLU A 137 -22.37 23.75 -10.22
CA GLU A 137 -21.23 23.89 -11.13
C GLU A 137 -19.94 24.11 -10.33
N ALA A 138 -18.81 23.79 -10.94
CA ALA A 138 -17.47 24.05 -10.43
C ALA A 138 -16.52 24.39 -11.58
N THR A 139 -15.51 25.21 -11.33
CA THR A 139 -14.61 25.72 -12.34
C THR A 139 -13.15 25.26 -12.08
N ILE A 140 -12.22 25.68 -12.93
CA ILE A 140 -10.80 25.34 -12.85
C ILE A 140 -10.26 25.44 -11.42
N GLY A 141 -9.39 24.50 -11.05
CA GLY A 141 -8.78 24.43 -9.72
C GLY A 141 -9.65 23.78 -8.65
N SER A 142 -10.97 23.71 -8.83
CA SER A 142 -11.86 23.02 -7.89
C SER A 142 -11.58 21.51 -7.86
N ILE A 143 -11.46 20.97 -6.65
CA ILE A 143 -11.45 19.51 -6.44
C ILE A 143 -12.90 19.09 -6.18
N VAL A 144 -13.44 18.28 -7.08
CA VAL A 144 -14.85 17.90 -7.05
C VAL A 144 -15.05 16.39 -7.07
N ALA A 145 -16.20 15.96 -6.56
CA ALA A 145 -16.66 14.59 -6.65
C ALA A 145 -17.88 14.51 -7.59
N VAL A 146 -17.83 13.58 -8.54
CA VAL A 146 -18.89 13.36 -9.53
C VAL A 146 -19.50 11.98 -9.37
N SER A 147 -20.83 11.88 -9.52
CA SER A 147 -21.56 10.62 -9.50
C SER A 147 -22.46 10.46 -10.74
N GLY A 148 -23.01 9.26 -10.91
CA GLY A 148 -23.86 8.93 -12.04
C GLY A 148 -23.11 8.24 -13.20
N ILE A 149 -21.84 7.89 -13.03
CA ILE A 149 -21.00 7.23 -14.02
C ILE A 149 -20.56 5.87 -13.48
N THR A 150 -21.14 4.79 -14.01
CA THR A 150 -20.96 3.43 -13.47
C THR A 150 -19.52 2.92 -13.62
N ASP A 151 -18.88 3.17 -14.77
CA ASP A 151 -17.60 2.59 -15.14
C ASP A 151 -16.41 3.57 -14.98
N ILE A 152 -16.62 4.60 -14.16
CA ILE A 152 -15.56 5.58 -13.87
C ILE A 152 -14.40 4.93 -13.10
N SER A 153 -13.17 5.25 -13.50
CA SER A 153 -11.95 4.71 -12.90
C SER A 153 -10.89 5.79 -12.70
N ILE A 154 -9.89 5.49 -11.87
CA ILE A 154 -8.72 6.38 -11.70
C ILE A 154 -7.97 6.50 -13.04
N GLY A 155 -7.58 7.72 -13.38
CA GLY A 155 -6.93 8.04 -14.65
C GLY A 155 -7.87 8.31 -15.83
N ASP A 156 -9.16 8.14 -15.64
CA ASP A 156 -10.14 8.60 -16.62
C ASP A 156 -10.20 10.13 -16.62
N THR A 157 -10.39 10.68 -17.81
CA THR A 157 -10.63 12.12 -17.98
C THR A 157 -12.07 12.34 -18.44
N LEU A 158 -12.78 13.18 -17.74
CA LEU A 158 -14.08 13.70 -18.17
C LEU A 158 -13.83 14.91 -19.07
N CYS A 159 -14.26 14.83 -20.32
CA CYS A 159 -14.07 15.88 -21.34
C CYS A 159 -15.41 16.37 -21.88
N SER A 160 -15.40 17.62 -22.37
CA SER A 160 -16.45 18.11 -23.24
C SER A 160 -16.52 17.25 -24.51
N PRO A 161 -17.74 16.93 -25.04
CA PRO A 161 -17.89 16.11 -26.24
C PRO A 161 -17.21 16.69 -27.50
N GLU A 162 -16.98 18.00 -27.50
CA GLU A 162 -16.40 18.72 -28.63
C GLU A 162 -14.88 18.52 -28.75
N ASN A 163 -14.21 18.25 -27.61
CA ASN A 163 -12.78 18.01 -27.55
C ASN A 163 -12.43 16.89 -26.54
N PRO A 164 -12.64 15.62 -26.91
CA PRO A 164 -12.38 14.48 -26.02
C PRO A 164 -10.88 14.15 -25.96
N GLU A 165 -10.11 14.93 -25.20
CA GLU A 165 -8.68 14.76 -25.01
C GLU A 165 -8.36 14.27 -23.60
N ALA A 166 -7.71 13.11 -23.52
CA ALA A 166 -7.33 12.51 -22.23
C ALA A 166 -6.09 13.20 -21.63
N ILE A 167 -6.16 13.54 -20.36
CA ILE A 167 -5.01 14.07 -19.61
C ILE A 167 -4.04 12.92 -19.31
N PRO A 168 -2.73 13.09 -19.58
CA PRO A 168 -1.72 12.10 -19.22
C PRO A 168 -1.66 11.86 -17.72
N PHE A 169 -1.57 10.60 -17.32
CA PHE A 169 -1.40 10.21 -15.93
C PHE A 169 -0.50 8.98 -15.80
N GLN A 170 0.04 8.77 -14.60
CA GLN A 170 0.86 7.60 -14.34
C GLN A 170 -0.03 6.36 -14.21
N LYS A 171 0.24 5.34 -15.04
CA LYS A 171 -0.52 4.09 -15.03
C LYS A 171 -0.42 3.40 -13.67
N ILE A 172 -1.55 2.97 -13.13
CA ILE A 172 -1.59 2.17 -11.91
C ILE A 172 -0.97 0.80 -12.19
N SER A 173 -0.04 0.38 -11.34
CA SER A 173 0.62 -0.92 -11.46
C SER A 173 -0.39 -2.07 -11.37
N GLU A 174 -0.24 -3.03 -12.25
CA GLU A 174 -1.03 -4.26 -12.21
C GLU A 174 -0.66 -5.11 -10.98
N PRO A 175 -1.56 -6.00 -10.53
CA PRO A 175 -1.26 -6.94 -9.47
C PRO A 175 -0.03 -7.80 -9.82
N THR A 176 0.84 -8.01 -8.84
CA THR A 176 2.07 -8.83 -9.00
C THR A 176 2.07 -10.08 -8.14
N ILE A 177 1.23 -10.13 -7.11
CA ILE A 177 1.07 -11.28 -6.23
C ILE A 177 -0.39 -11.66 -6.06
N SER A 178 -0.63 -12.92 -5.72
CA SER A 178 -1.96 -13.44 -5.38
C SER A 178 -1.92 -14.31 -4.14
N MET A 179 -3.06 -14.38 -3.43
CA MET A 179 -3.33 -15.29 -2.33
C MET A 179 -4.72 -15.87 -2.49
N GLN A 180 -4.95 -17.05 -1.93
CA GLN A 180 -6.31 -17.55 -1.76
C GLN A 180 -6.85 -17.10 -0.41
N PHE A 181 -8.07 -16.58 -0.43
CA PHE A 181 -8.87 -16.28 0.76
C PHE A 181 -9.91 -17.38 0.88
N ILE A 182 -9.89 -18.11 1.97
CA ILE A 182 -10.58 -19.39 2.12
C ILE A 182 -11.45 -19.33 3.36
N VAL A 183 -12.65 -19.88 3.30
CA VAL A 183 -13.48 -20.07 4.50
C VAL A 183 -12.70 -20.88 5.52
N ASN A 184 -12.69 -20.43 6.78
CA ASN A 184 -12.02 -21.16 7.86
C ASN A 184 -12.79 -22.44 8.17
N ASP A 185 -12.19 -23.58 7.89
CA ASP A 185 -12.72 -24.93 8.16
C ASP A 185 -11.97 -25.63 9.31
N SER A 186 -11.12 -24.92 10.04
CA SER A 186 -10.40 -25.43 11.20
C SER A 186 -11.35 -25.80 12.35
N PRO A 187 -10.92 -26.63 13.31
CA PRO A 187 -11.70 -26.95 14.51
C PRO A 187 -12.12 -25.72 15.35
N PHE A 188 -11.48 -24.57 15.14
CA PHE A 188 -11.80 -23.30 15.80
C PHE A 188 -12.66 -22.35 14.96
N ALA A 189 -13.17 -22.81 13.82
CA ALA A 189 -14.02 -22.00 12.96
C ALA A 189 -15.24 -21.44 13.71
N GLY A 190 -15.52 -20.14 13.51
CA GLY A 190 -16.67 -19.46 14.12
C GLY A 190 -16.50 -19.03 15.56
N GLN A 191 -15.29 -19.12 16.13
CA GLN A 191 -15.05 -18.73 17.52
C GLN A 191 -14.70 -17.24 17.70
N GLU A 192 -14.08 -16.62 16.72
CA GLU A 192 -13.56 -15.25 16.82
C GLU A 192 -14.30 -14.26 15.92
N GLY A 193 -14.74 -14.69 14.73
CA GLY A 193 -15.40 -13.84 13.76
C GLY A 193 -16.93 -13.95 13.76
N LYS A 194 -17.59 -12.89 13.29
CA LYS A 194 -19.05 -12.87 13.07
C LYS A 194 -19.41 -13.33 11.65
N PHE A 195 -18.54 -13.02 10.69
CA PHE A 195 -18.76 -13.29 9.26
C PHE A 195 -17.84 -14.43 8.82
N VAL A 196 -18.37 -15.65 8.83
CA VAL A 196 -17.61 -16.89 8.68
C VAL A 196 -18.00 -17.71 7.45
N THR A 197 -18.99 -17.25 6.66
CA THR A 197 -19.49 -18.00 5.50
C THR A 197 -18.84 -17.55 4.20
N SER A 198 -18.83 -18.44 3.19
CA SER A 198 -18.40 -18.16 1.83
C SER A 198 -19.13 -16.94 1.23
N ARG A 199 -20.42 -16.82 1.47
CA ARG A 199 -21.21 -15.67 1.00
C ARG A 199 -20.72 -14.36 1.61
N HIS A 200 -20.47 -14.31 2.93
CA HIS A 200 -19.97 -13.11 3.59
C HIS A 200 -18.60 -12.71 3.03
N LEU A 201 -17.71 -13.70 2.88
CA LEU A 201 -16.37 -13.48 2.33
C LEU A 201 -16.42 -12.95 0.90
N ARG A 202 -17.25 -13.58 0.05
CA ARG A 202 -17.48 -13.16 -1.34
C ARG A 202 -17.98 -11.71 -1.41
N ASP A 203 -19.07 -11.42 -0.74
CA ASP A 203 -19.71 -10.10 -0.79
C ASP A 203 -18.75 -8.99 -0.33
N ARG A 204 -17.94 -9.28 0.69
CA ARG A 204 -16.92 -8.33 1.19
C ARG A 204 -15.79 -8.11 0.21
N LEU A 205 -15.23 -9.17 -0.37
CA LEU A 205 -14.14 -9.09 -1.34
C LEU A 205 -14.57 -8.36 -2.63
N PHE A 206 -15.74 -8.68 -3.17
CA PHE A 206 -16.25 -8.01 -4.35
C PHE A 206 -16.65 -6.55 -4.09
N ARG A 207 -17.08 -6.22 -2.88
CA ARG A 207 -17.32 -4.83 -2.48
C ARG A 207 -16.04 -4.00 -2.49
N GLU A 208 -14.89 -4.56 -2.12
CA GLU A 208 -13.59 -3.87 -2.16
C GLU A 208 -13.23 -3.39 -3.57
N LEU A 209 -13.60 -4.13 -4.62
CA LEU A 209 -13.36 -3.76 -6.02
C LEU A 209 -14.05 -2.44 -6.44
N ASN A 210 -15.01 -1.95 -5.66
CA ASN A 210 -15.66 -0.68 -5.97
C ASN A 210 -14.73 0.52 -5.69
N THR A 211 -13.80 0.38 -4.75
CA THR A 211 -12.88 1.45 -4.32
C THR A 211 -11.42 1.14 -4.66
N ASP A 212 -11.01 -0.11 -4.59
CA ASP A 212 -9.64 -0.53 -4.92
C ASP A 212 -9.53 -1.03 -6.37
N VAL A 213 -9.09 -0.13 -7.24
CA VAL A 213 -8.93 -0.39 -8.69
C VAL A 213 -7.72 -1.28 -9.01
N SER A 214 -6.82 -1.50 -8.06
CA SER A 214 -5.62 -2.33 -8.23
C SER A 214 -5.79 -3.75 -7.69
N LEU A 215 -6.90 -4.04 -7.04
CA LEU A 215 -7.25 -5.36 -6.55
C LEU A 215 -7.98 -6.16 -7.65
N ARG A 216 -7.72 -7.47 -7.73
CA ARG A 216 -8.51 -8.41 -8.52
C ARG A 216 -9.00 -9.53 -7.62
N VAL A 217 -10.26 -9.89 -7.77
CA VAL A 217 -10.89 -11.02 -7.05
C VAL A 217 -11.50 -11.95 -8.10
N GLU A 218 -11.12 -13.20 -8.03
CA GLU A 218 -11.59 -14.25 -8.93
C GLU A 218 -12.18 -15.40 -8.10
N GLU A 219 -13.33 -15.92 -8.52
CA GLU A 219 -13.87 -17.16 -7.96
C GLU A 219 -13.00 -18.34 -8.42
N THR A 220 -12.80 -19.32 -7.56
CA THR A 220 -12.07 -20.53 -7.88
C THR A 220 -13.06 -21.69 -8.13
N GLU A 221 -12.55 -22.86 -8.53
CA GLU A 221 -13.36 -24.08 -8.65
C GLU A 221 -13.97 -24.51 -7.30
N ASN A 222 -13.33 -24.12 -6.20
CA ASN A 222 -13.85 -24.32 -4.86
C ASN A 222 -14.69 -23.10 -4.44
N ALA A 223 -15.98 -23.29 -4.21
CA ALA A 223 -16.94 -22.24 -3.81
C ALA A 223 -16.58 -21.54 -2.47
N ASP A 224 -15.72 -22.14 -1.66
CA ASP A 224 -15.26 -21.59 -0.38
C ASP A 224 -13.89 -20.90 -0.47
N SER A 225 -13.38 -20.69 -1.68
CA SER A 225 -12.07 -20.10 -1.94
C SER A 225 -12.15 -19.02 -3.02
N PHE A 226 -11.46 -17.91 -2.80
CA PHE A 226 -11.35 -16.77 -3.72
C PHE A 226 -9.90 -16.44 -3.95
N LYS A 227 -9.49 -16.29 -5.22
CA LYS A 227 -8.16 -15.82 -5.56
C LYS A 227 -8.16 -14.29 -5.54
N VAL A 228 -7.35 -13.71 -4.68
CA VAL A 228 -7.21 -12.27 -4.50
C VAL A 228 -5.82 -11.86 -4.93
N SER A 229 -5.73 -10.97 -5.92
CA SER A 229 -4.46 -10.49 -6.47
C SER A 229 -4.28 -9.01 -6.17
N GLY A 230 -3.09 -8.62 -5.72
CA GLY A 230 -2.76 -7.26 -5.34
C GLY A 230 -1.36 -6.85 -5.78
N ARG A 231 -1.04 -5.57 -5.58
CA ARG A 231 0.24 -4.98 -5.99
C ARG A 231 1.44 -5.47 -5.19
N GLY A 232 1.23 -6.02 -4.00
CA GLY A 232 2.29 -6.51 -3.14
C GLY A 232 1.78 -7.05 -1.81
N GLU A 233 2.71 -7.61 -1.01
CA GLU A 233 2.42 -8.24 0.28
C GLU A 233 1.71 -7.26 1.25
N LEU A 234 2.19 -6.02 1.35
CA LEU A 234 1.59 -5.02 2.22
C LEU A 234 0.15 -4.69 1.82
N HIS A 235 -0.14 -4.59 0.53
CA HIS A 235 -1.48 -4.32 0.02
C HIS A 235 -2.49 -5.39 0.48
N LEU A 236 -2.16 -6.67 0.29
CA LEU A 236 -3.02 -7.77 0.73
C LEU A 236 -3.08 -7.89 2.27
N SER A 237 -1.98 -7.60 2.98
CA SER A 237 -1.96 -7.60 4.44
C SER A 237 -2.87 -6.54 5.05
N VAL A 238 -2.93 -5.34 4.46
CA VAL A 238 -3.86 -4.28 4.88
C VAL A 238 -5.31 -4.70 4.66
N LEU A 239 -5.62 -5.32 3.52
CA LEU A 239 -6.96 -5.85 3.25
C LEU A 239 -7.35 -6.91 4.30
N ILE A 240 -6.46 -7.86 4.57
CA ILE A 240 -6.68 -8.92 5.59
C ILE A 240 -6.97 -8.30 6.96
N GLU A 241 -6.16 -7.33 7.38
CA GLU A 241 -6.31 -6.68 8.68
C GLU A 241 -7.60 -5.86 8.79
N ASN A 242 -7.98 -5.14 7.73
CA ASN A 242 -9.25 -4.41 7.68
C ASN A 242 -10.44 -5.37 7.81
N MET A 243 -10.44 -6.47 7.06
CA MET A 243 -11.48 -7.49 7.14
C MET A 243 -11.55 -8.13 8.53
N ARG A 244 -10.39 -8.44 9.14
CA ARG A 244 -10.33 -8.94 10.50
C ARG A 244 -10.97 -7.98 11.50
N ARG A 245 -10.67 -6.69 11.42
CA ARG A 245 -11.26 -5.64 12.28
C ARG A 245 -12.75 -5.46 12.07
N GLU A 246 -13.23 -5.68 10.86
CA GLU A 246 -14.68 -5.69 10.55
C GLU A 246 -15.41 -6.94 11.12
N GLY A 247 -14.69 -7.94 11.61
CA GLY A 247 -15.23 -9.16 12.22
C GLY A 247 -15.35 -10.34 11.26
N TYR A 248 -14.63 -10.32 10.13
CA TYR A 248 -14.51 -11.48 9.26
C TYR A 248 -13.48 -12.47 9.81
N GLU A 249 -13.79 -13.75 9.72
CA GLU A 249 -12.91 -14.86 10.03
C GLU A 249 -12.71 -15.70 8.77
N PHE A 250 -11.46 -15.88 8.36
CA PHE A 250 -11.10 -16.64 7.16
C PHE A 250 -9.65 -17.10 7.24
N ALA A 251 -9.27 -18.04 6.40
CA ALA A 251 -7.90 -18.49 6.22
C ALA A 251 -7.31 -17.87 4.94
N VAL A 252 -5.99 -17.80 4.87
CA VAL A 252 -5.26 -17.35 3.68
C VAL A 252 -4.19 -18.36 3.29
N SER A 253 -3.96 -18.51 1.99
CA SER A 253 -2.84 -19.28 1.50
C SER A 253 -1.54 -18.48 1.57
N LYS A 254 -0.42 -19.15 1.31
CA LYS A 254 0.85 -18.48 1.03
C LYS A 254 0.69 -17.58 -0.19
N ALA A 255 1.33 -16.40 -0.15
CA ALA A 255 1.39 -15.50 -1.30
C ALA A 255 2.24 -16.11 -2.43
N GLU A 256 1.77 -15.98 -3.65
CA GLU A 256 2.44 -16.43 -4.87
C GLU A 256 2.53 -15.27 -5.86
N VAL A 257 3.65 -15.17 -6.59
CA VAL A 257 3.78 -14.14 -7.63
C VAL A 257 3.01 -14.55 -8.88
N LEU A 258 2.51 -13.56 -9.59
CA LEU A 258 1.85 -13.76 -10.88
C LEU A 258 2.91 -13.82 -11.97
N TYR A 259 3.03 -14.97 -12.61
CA TYR A 259 3.93 -15.16 -13.73
C TYR A 259 3.28 -14.79 -15.05
N HIS A 260 4.07 -14.23 -15.97
CA HIS A 260 3.67 -14.05 -17.35
C HIS A 260 4.42 -15.02 -18.26
N THR A 261 4.01 -15.09 -19.51
CA THR A 261 4.68 -15.88 -20.55
C THR A 261 5.00 -14.97 -21.71
N ASP A 262 6.24 -14.97 -22.20
CA ASP A 262 6.62 -14.21 -23.38
C ASP A 262 6.08 -14.86 -24.69
N GLU A 263 6.30 -14.18 -25.80
CA GLU A 263 5.87 -14.66 -27.14
C GLU A 263 6.48 -16.02 -27.52
N ASN A 264 7.60 -16.41 -26.89
CA ASN A 264 8.30 -17.68 -27.12
C ASN A 264 7.92 -18.77 -26.11
N GLY A 265 6.95 -18.53 -25.24
CA GLY A 265 6.51 -19.47 -24.20
C GLY A 265 7.42 -19.51 -22.97
N LYS A 266 8.36 -18.58 -22.82
CA LYS A 266 9.23 -18.52 -21.64
C LYS A 266 8.52 -17.85 -20.47
N LYS A 267 8.70 -18.42 -19.28
CA LYS A 267 8.16 -17.92 -18.03
C LYS A 267 8.88 -16.63 -17.63
N LEU A 268 8.09 -15.57 -17.40
CA LEU A 268 8.53 -14.28 -16.88
C LEU A 268 8.01 -14.10 -15.45
N GLU A 269 8.81 -13.46 -14.61
CA GLU A 269 8.44 -13.12 -13.24
C GLU A 269 8.53 -11.60 -12.98
N PRO A 270 7.69 -11.07 -12.09
CA PRO A 270 7.73 -9.66 -11.72
C PRO A 270 9.01 -9.35 -10.96
N MET A 271 9.65 -8.25 -11.34
CA MET A 271 10.86 -7.72 -10.73
C MET A 271 10.56 -6.44 -9.97
N GLU A 272 11.23 -6.26 -8.84
CA GLU A 272 11.18 -5.04 -8.05
C GLU A 272 12.57 -4.42 -7.92
N LEU A 273 12.60 -3.10 -7.95
CA LEU A 273 13.76 -2.30 -7.59
C LEU A 273 13.62 -1.95 -6.09
N ALA A 274 14.53 -2.47 -5.29
CA ALA A 274 14.57 -2.25 -3.86
C ALA A 274 15.65 -1.22 -3.49
N TYR A 275 15.22 -0.13 -2.85
CA TYR A 275 16.08 0.88 -2.24
C TYR A 275 16.18 0.62 -0.76
N ILE A 276 17.40 0.39 -0.28
CA ILE A 276 17.64 -0.06 1.08
C ILE A 276 18.67 0.84 1.75
N ASP A 277 18.27 1.50 2.82
CA ASP A 277 19.17 2.30 3.65
C ASP A 277 19.47 1.54 4.94
N VAL A 278 20.74 1.23 5.18
CA VAL A 278 21.18 0.46 6.35
C VAL A 278 22.43 1.07 6.97
N PRO A 279 22.61 0.98 8.29
CA PRO A 279 23.91 1.25 8.92
C PRO A 279 25.00 0.38 8.27
N ASP A 280 26.20 0.95 8.11
CA ASP A 280 27.33 0.31 7.42
C ASP A 280 27.64 -1.09 7.94
N GLU A 281 27.49 -1.32 9.25
CA GLU A 281 27.72 -2.61 9.88
C GLU A 281 26.82 -3.76 9.40
N PHE A 282 25.61 -3.44 8.87
CA PHE A 282 24.62 -4.44 8.37
C PHE A 282 24.64 -4.62 6.86
N THR A 283 25.41 -3.83 6.12
CA THR A 283 25.48 -3.88 4.66
C THR A 283 25.80 -5.28 4.15
N GLY A 284 26.78 -5.95 4.74
CA GLY A 284 27.22 -7.28 4.33
C GLY A 284 26.13 -8.34 4.44
N VAL A 285 25.41 -8.40 5.56
CA VAL A 285 24.33 -9.39 5.78
C VAL A 285 23.16 -9.17 4.82
N VAL A 286 22.84 -7.91 4.53
CA VAL A 286 21.76 -7.57 3.59
C VAL A 286 22.12 -8.00 2.17
N ILE A 287 23.36 -7.71 1.72
CA ILE A 287 23.83 -8.11 0.39
C ILE A 287 23.82 -9.63 0.24
N GLU A 288 24.32 -10.36 1.25
CA GLU A 288 24.33 -11.82 1.23
C GLU A 288 22.94 -12.40 1.13
N LYS A 289 22.00 -11.97 1.98
CA LYS A 289 20.63 -12.50 2.00
C LYS A 289 19.84 -12.18 0.74
N LEU A 290 19.95 -10.96 0.22
CA LEU A 290 19.31 -10.62 -1.05
C LEU A 290 19.92 -11.35 -2.23
N GLY A 291 21.23 -11.59 -2.25
CA GLY A 291 21.89 -12.41 -3.25
C GLY A 291 21.36 -13.86 -3.25
N GLN A 292 21.16 -14.49 -2.09
CA GLN A 292 20.55 -15.81 -1.96
C GLN A 292 19.11 -15.84 -2.49
N ARG A 293 18.39 -14.69 -2.43
CA ARG A 293 17.04 -14.49 -2.95
C ARG A 293 16.99 -14.03 -4.41
N LYS A 294 18.10 -14.21 -5.15
CA LYS A 294 18.27 -13.85 -6.57
C LYS A 294 18.25 -12.34 -6.84
N GLY A 295 18.51 -11.51 -5.83
CA GLY A 295 18.73 -10.09 -6.01
C GLY A 295 20.07 -9.77 -6.65
N GLU A 296 20.07 -8.77 -7.53
CA GLU A 296 21.27 -8.24 -8.19
C GLU A 296 21.53 -6.83 -7.64
N LEU A 297 22.68 -6.63 -7.02
CA LEU A 297 23.12 -5.31 -6.57
C LEU A 297 23.39 -4.43 -7.81
N ARG A 298 22.65 -3.34 -7.93
CA ARG A 298 22.79 -2.36 -9.03
C ARG A 298 23.68 -1.21 -8.65
N ASN A 299 23.53 -0.73 -7.42
CA ASN A 299 24.28 0.42 -6.93
C ASN A 299 24.48 0.31 -5.41
N MET A 300 25.58 0.93 -4.93
CA MET A 300 25.90 1.08 -3.53
C MET A 300 26.53 2.43 -3.31
N THR A 301 25.87 3.28 -2.51
CA THR A 301 26.31 4.66 -2.27
C THR A 301 26.40 4.92 -0.77
N PRO A 302 27.52 5.39 -0.25
CA PRO A 302 27.60 5.88 1.13
C PRO A 302 26.60 7.03 1.33
N SER A 303 25.92 7.03 2.45
CA SER A 303 25.01 8.09 2.87
C SER A 303 25.53 8.75 4.15
N ASN A 304 25.00 9.93 4.48
CA ASN A 304 25.42 10.64 5.68
C ASN A 304 25.07 9.86 6.96
N GLY A 305 25.84 10.06 8.02
CA GLY A 305 25.56 9.46 9.34
C GLY A 305 25.91 7.99 9.51
N GLY A 306 26.80 7.41 8.67
CA GLY A 306 27.22 6.01 8.80
C GLY A 306 26.21 5.03 8.22
N TYR A 307 25.47 5.45 7.22
CA TYR A 307 24.54 4.62 6.45
C TYR A 307 25.05 4.38 5.04
N THR A 308 24.66 3.25 4.48
CA THR A 308 24.86 2.92 3.06
C THR A 308 23.51 2.68 2.39
N ARG A 309 23.31 3.29 1.23
CA ARG A 309 22.19 3.02 0.33
C ARG A 309 22.54 1.92 -0.64
N LEU A 310 21.74 0.89 -0.70
CA LEU A 310 21.84 -0.21 -1.64
C LEU A 310 20.64 -0.19 -2.59
N GLU A 311 20.90 -0.42 -3.87
CA GLU A 311 19.86 -0.59 -4.89
C GLU A 311 19.94 -2.00 -5.46
N PHE A 312 18.85 -2.75 -5.31
CA PHE A 312 18.76 -4.14 -5.77
C PHE A 312 17.64 -4.32 -6.79
N LEU A 313 17.94 -4.96 -7.91
CA LEU A 313 16.92 -5.53 -8.76
C LEU A 313 16.68 -6.98 -8.33
N ILE A 314 15.48 -7.27 -7.84
CA ILE A 314 15.15 -8.57 -7.23
C ILE A 314 13.80 -9.10 -7.73
N PRO A 315 13.63 -10.41 -7.94
CA PRO A 315 12.32 -10.99 -8.16
C PRO A 315 11.37 -10.69 -6.99
N ALA A 316 10.14 -10.24 -7.28
CA ALA A 316 9.15 -9.92 -6.24
C ALA A 316 8.96 -11.06 -5.22
N ARG A 317 9.00 -12.33 -5.68
CA ARG A 317 8.96 -13.51 -4.80
C ARG A 317 10.15 -13.58 -3.83
N GLY A 318 11.29 -12.98 -4.17
CA GLY A 318 12.47 -12.91 -3.29
C GLY A 318 12.27 -11.99 -2.08
N LEU A 319 11.33 -11.06 -2.16
CA LEU A 319 10.99 -10.13 -1.08
C LEU A 319 9.90 -10.67 -0.15
N ILE A 320 9.14 -11.69 -0.56
CA ILE A 320 8.10 -12.30 0.27
C ILE A 320 8.73 -12.81 1.58
N GLY A 321 8.22 -12.30 2.71
CA GLY A 321 8.70 -12.64 4.05
C GLY A 321 10.08 -12.07 4.42
N TYR A 322 10.77 -11.38 3.51
CA TYR A 322 12.11 -10.82 3.79
C TYR A 322 12.08 -9.67 4.78
N ARG A 323 11.00 -8.88 4.80
CA ARG A 323 10.90 -7.69 5.66
C ARG A 323 11.10 -8.02 7.14
N GLY A 324 10.58 -9.13 7.63
CA GLY A 324 10.78 -9.59 9.01
C GLY A 324 12.23 -9.95 9.32
N GLU A 325 12.89 -10.69 8.42
CA GLU A 325 14.33 -11.01 8.54
C GLU A 325 15.17 -9.73 8.51
N PHE A 326 14.89 -8.83 7.58
CA PHE A 326 15.58 -7.55 7.42
C PHE A 326 15.53 -6.70 8.69
N MET A 327 14.36 -6.57 9.31
CA MET A 327 14.20 -5.84 10.56
C MET A 327 15.00 -6.48 11.70
N THR A 328 15.06 -7.80 11.76
CA THR A 328 15.86 -8.52 12.75
C THR A 328 17.36 -8.32 12.51
N ASP A 329 17.83 -8.48 11.28
CA ASP A 329 19.23 -8.38 10.91
C ASP A 329 19.78 -6.96 11.12
N THR A 330 18.96 -5.95 10.87
CA THR A 330 19.31 -4.53 11.03
C THR A 330 18.98 -3.96 12.40
N LYS A 331 18.52 -4.80 13.34
CA LYS A 331 18.06 -4.38 14.67
C LYS A 331 17.03 -3.24 14.64
N GLY A 332 16.20 -3.22 13.60
CA GLY A 332 15.18 -2.19 13.40
C GLY A 332 15.69 -0.87 12.78
N ASN A 333 16.96 -0.75 12.45
CA ASN A 333 17.55 0.49 11.92
C ASN A 333 17.57 0.56 10.38
N GLY A 334 17.17 -0.50 9.69
CA GLY A 334 17.12 -0.50 8.22
C GLY A 334 15.79 0.01 7.67
N ILE A 335 15.86 0.65 6.50
CA ILE A 335 14.70 1.10 5.73
C ILE A 335 14.74 0.38 4.38
N ILE A 336 13.62 -0.20 3.97
CA ILE A 336 13.47 -0.85 2.67
C ILE A 336 12.23 -0.34 1.97
N ASN A 337 12.40 0.20 0.77
CA ASN A 337 11.36 0.63 -0.14
C ASN A 337 11.49 -0.13 -1.44
N THR A 338 10.37 -0.52 -2.05
CA THR A 338 10.36 -1.27 -3.29
C THR A 338 9.40 -0.66 -4.30
N SER A 339 9.75 -0.76 -5.57
CA SER A 339 8.89 -0.36 -6.67
C SER A 339 8.92 -1.43 -7.76
N PHE A 340 7.77 -1.65 -8.41
CA PHE A 340 7.68 -2.57 -9.55
C PHE A 340 8.47 -2.03 -10.74
N GLU A 341 9.39 -2.85 -11.29
CA GLU A 341 10.27 -2.46 -12.40
C GLU A 341 9.87 -3.11 -13.73
N GLY A 342 9.06 -4.16 -13.70
CA GLY A 342 8.63 -4.89 -14.90
C GLY A 342 8.76 -6.39 -14.75
N TYR A 343 8.75 -7.10 -15.88
CA TYR A 343 8.88 -8.55 -15.94
C TYR A 343 10.21 -8.94 -16.57
N ALA A 344 10.86 -9.96 -16.01
CA ALA A 344 12.09 -10.53 -16.51
C ALA A 344 12.03 -12.07 -16.53
N PRO A 345 12.92 -12.75 -17.28
CA PRO A 345 12.99 -14.21 -17.28
C PRO A 345 13.17 -14.78 -15.88
N TYR A 346 12.47 -15.87 -15.59
CA TYR A 346 12.53 -16.59 -14.32
C TYR A 346 13.96 -16.94 -13.90
N LYS A 347 14.38 -16.52 -12.72
CA LYS A 347 15.77 -16.65 -12.22
C LYS A 347 16.05 -17.97 -11.46
N GLY A 348 15.19 -18.96 -11.59
CA GLY A 348 15.34 -20.25 -10.91
C GLY A 348 14.79 -20.24 -9.47
N ASP A 349 14.91 -21.38 -8.80
CA ASP A 349 14.29 -21.57 -7.48
C ASP A 349 14.98 -20.78 -6.37
N ILE A 350 14.16 -20.32 -5.42
CA ILE A 350 14.59 -19.70 -4.17
C ILE A 350 14.15 -20.59 -3.02
N GLN A 351 15.06 -20.92 -2.13
CA GLN A 351 14.71 -21.67 -0.93
C GLN A 351 14.11 -20.73 0.12
N TYR A 352 12.80 -20.82 0.33
CA TYR A 352 12.09 -19.97 1.29
C TYR A 352 12.06 -20.55 2.70
N ARG A 353 11.99 -21.87 2.82
CA ARG A 353 11.80 -22.54 4.09
C ARG A 353 13.03 -23.39 4.42
N LYS A 354 13.71 -23.00 5.48
CA LYS A 354 14.87 -23.72 6.01
C LYS A 354 14.53 -24.58 7.24
N GLN A 355 13.36 -24.37 7.85
CA GLN A 355 12.96 -24.97 9.12
C GLN A 355 11.59 -25.63 9.00
N GLY A 356 11.37 -26.68 9.78
CA GLY A 356 10.11 -27.39 9.87
C GLY A 356 9.12 -26.70 10.80
N SER A 357 7.99 -27.36 11.02
CA SER A 357 6.94 -26.90 11.96
C SER A 357 6.96 -27.71 13.25
N LEU A 358 6.58 -27.06 14.36
CA LEU A 358 6.14 -27.73 15.58
C LEU A 358 4.60 -27.84 15.51
N ILE A 359 4.12 -29.08 15.58
CA ILE A 359 2.71 -29.44 15.40
C ILE A 359 2.15 -29.95 16.73
N ALA A 360 0.97 -29.49 17.13
CA ALA A 360 0.32 -29.97 18.34
C ALA A 360 -0.10 -31.43 18.20
N PHE A 361 0.36 -32.28 19.12
CA PHE A 361 0.08 -33.72 19.15
C PHE A 361 -1.39 -34.02 19.46
N GLU A 362 -1.99 -33.28 20.39
CA GLU A 362 -3.36 -33.49 20.83
C GLU A 362 -4.15 -32.19 20.99
N THR A 363 -5.47 -32.34 21.03
CA THR A 363 -6.39 -31.22 21.30
C THR A 363 -6.47 -30.98 22.79
N GLY A 364 -6.33 -29.73 23.23
CA GLY A 364 -6.40 -29.35 24.64
C GLY A 364 -6.02 -27.92 24.89
N GLU A 365 -5.55 -27.62 26.09
CA GLU A 365 -5.04 -26.34 26.50
C GLU A 365 -3.53 -26.46 26.80
N SER A 366 -2.74 -25.55 26.26
CA SER A 366 -1.29 -25.53 26.46
C SER A 366 -0.95 -25.20 27.91
N VAL A 367 0.00 -25.93 28.47
CA VAL A 367 0.46 -25.74 29.84
C VAL A 367 1.95 -25.43 29.89
N THR A 368 2.37 -24.67 30.89
CA THR A 368 3.77 -24.23 31.04
C THR A 368 4.77 -25.38 30.96
N TYR A 369 4.46 -26.53 31.52
CA TYR A 369 5.36 -27.71 31.49
C TYR A 369 5.51 -28.29 30.08
N GLY A 370 4.42 -28.40 29.33
CA GLY A 370 4.43 -28.87 27.93
C GLY A 370 5.18 -27.90 27.04
N LEU A 371 4.94 -26.60 27.19
CA LEU A 371 5.65 -25.55 26.43
C LEU A 371 7.13 -25.52 26.75
N TYR A 372 7.55 -25.65 28.01
CA TYR A 372 8.94 -25.73 28.42
C TYR A 372 9.71 -26.86 27.70
N SER A 373 9.06 -28.03 27.56
CA SER A 373 9.66 -29.16 26.84
C SER A 373 9.69 -28.94 25.32
N ALA A 374 8.71 -28.21 24.79
CA ALA A 374 8.62 -27.95 23.35
C ALA A 374 9.56 -26.84 22.86
N GLN A 375 9.84 -25.84 23.70
CA GLN A 375 10.72 -24.70 23.32
C GLN A 375 12.18 -25.12 23.06
N GLU A 376 12.64 -26.27 23.57
CA GLU A 376 13.95 -26.84 23.22
C GLU A 376 14.05 -27.30 21.77
N ARG A 377 12.91 -27.48 21.10
CA ARG A 377 12.83 -27.95 19.70
C ARG A 377 12.75 -26.81 18.70
N GLY A 378 12.43 -25.59 19.14
CA GLY A 378 12.33 -24.42 18.25
C GLY A 378 11.59 -23.25 18.90
N THR A 379 11.03 -22.37 18.08
CA THR A 379 10.32 -21.17 18.51
C THR A 379 8.83 -21.41 18.56
N LEU A 380 8.20 -21.19 19.69
CA LEU A 380 6.75 -21.34 19.88
C LEU A 380 6.02 -20.03 19.51
N PHE A 381 4.83 -20.17 18.89
CA PHE A 381 3.93 -19.07 18.53
C PHE A 381 2.82 -18.85 19.56
N ILE A 382 2.65 -19.79 20.51
CA ILE A 382 1.60 -19.79 21.52
C ILE A 382 2.18 -19.68 22.93
N GLY A 383 1.40 -19.13 23.85
CA GLY A 383 1.65 -19.06 25.29
C GLY A 383 0.94 -20.18 26.09
N ALA A 384 1.04 -20.10 27.42
CA ALA A 384 0.32 -21.00 28.32
C ALA A 384 -1.16 -20.58 28.43
N GLY A 385 -2.06 -21.58 28.53
CA GLY A 385 -3.50 -21.34 28.62
C GLY A 385 -4.18 -21.13 27.27
N GLU A 386 -3.49 -21.35 26.17
CA GLU A 386 -4.08 -21.26 24.83
C GLU A 386 -4.63 -22.61 24.38
N LYS A 387 -5.80 -22.59 23.75
CA LYS A 387 -6.40 -23.77 23.16
C LYS A 387 -5.68 -24.16 21.88
N VAL A 388 -5.42 -25.45 21.72
CA VAL A 388 -4.82 -26.03 20.54
C VAL A 388 -5.64 -27.25 20.08
N TYR A 389 -5.56 -27.57 18.80
CA TYR A 389 -6.12 -28.81 18.26
C TYR A 389 -5.02 -29.69 17.68
N SER A 390 -5.22 -31.00 17.66
CA SER A 390 -4.30 -31.96 17.06
C SER A 390 -4.05 -31.63 15.59
N GLY A 391 -2.78 -31.46 15.18
CA GLY A 391 -2.41 -31.00 13.86
C GLY A 391 -2.22 -29.50 13.71
N MET A 392 -2.52 -28.68 14.71
CA MET A 392 -2.30 -27.24 14.70
C MET A 392 -0.80 -26.91 14.67
N VAL A 393 -0.38 -26.04 13.76
CA VAL A 393 0.99 -25.51 13.75
C VAL A 393 1.14 -24.49 14.87
N ILE A 394 1.97 -24.80 15.85
CA ILE A 394 2.15 -24.03 17.09
C ILE A 394 3.54 -23.44 17.26
N GLY A 395 4.43 -23.69 16.32
CA GLY A 395 5.79 -23.17 16.36
C GLY A 395 6.59 -23.53 15.12
N GLU A 396 7.82 -23.03 15.07
CA GLU A 396 8.83 -23.31 14.08
C GLU A 396 9.91 -24.24 14.68
N ASN A 397 10.19 -25.37 13.99
CA ASN A 397 11.23 -26.29 14.41
C ASN A 397 12.61 -25.72 14.08
N ALA A 398 13.58 -25.88 14.95
CA ALA A 398 14.98 -25.53 14.69
C ALA A 398 15.62 -26.39 13.57
N LYS A 399 15.04 -27.56 13.24
CA LYS A 399 15.46 -28.46 12.16
C LYS A 399 14.51 -28.36 10.97
N THR A 400 14.88 -29.00 9.86
CA THR A 400 14.12 -28.98 8.60
C THR A 400 12.82 -29.78 8.62
N ASP A 401 12.68 -30.74 9.54
CA ASP A 401 11.55 -31.65 9.61
C ASP A 401 10.39 -31.10 10.43
N ASP A 402 9.17 -31.40 10.03
CA ASP A 402 7.99 -31.16 10.83
C ASP A 402 7.90 -32.20 11.96
N ILE A 403 7.68 -31.79 13.18
CA ILE A 403 7.56 -32.69 14.34
C ILE A 403 6.34 -32.40 15.17
N GLU A 404 5.75 -33.45 15.71
CA GLU A 404 4.68 -33.32 16.71
C GLU A 404 5.27 -33.14 18.10
N VAL A 405 4.68 -32.19 18.86
CA VAL A 405 5.03 -31.90 20.26
C VAL A 405 3.79 -31.82 21.12
N ASN A 406 3.86 -32.35 22.33
CA ASN A 406 2.75 -32.32 23.27
C ASN A 406 2.88 -31.13 24.23
N VAL A 407 2.15 -30.05 23.93
CA VAL A 407 2.10 -28.84 24.76
C VAL A 407 1.02 -28.88 25.85
N CYS A 408 0.13 -29.88 25.81
CA CYS A 408 -0.90 -30.07 26.82
C CYS A 408 -0.43 -30.97 27.99
N LYS A 409 0.78 -31.53 27.90
CA LYS A 409 1.32 -32.46 28.90
C LYS A 409 1.59 -31.77 30.23
N THR A 410 0.94 -32.26 31.28
CA THR A 410 1.18 -31.84 32.65
C THR A 410 2.35 -32.61 33.29
N LYS A 411 2.97 -32.02 34.30
CA LYS A 411 3.98 -32.72 35.09
C LYS A 411 3.29 -33.72 35.99
N HIS A 412 3.62 -35.01 35.86
CA HIS A 412 3.23 -36.01 36.86
C HIS A 412 3.97 -35.74 38.17
N LEU A 413 3.26 -35.51 39.24
CA LEU A 413 3.80 -35.39 40.60
C LEU A 413 4.09 -36.75 41.14
#